data_bfb334c070a8389bb780d3ecfc4b72f6
#
_entry.id   bfb334c070a8389bb780d3ecfc4b72f6
#
_cell.length_a   1.000
_cell.length_b   1.000
_cell.length_c   1.000
_cell.angle_alpha   90.00
_cell.angle_beta   90.00
_cell.angle_gamma   90.00
#
_symmetry.space_group_name_H-M   'P 1'
#
loop_
_entity.id
_entity.type
_entity.pdbx_description
1 polymer ?
#
loop_
_entity_poly.entity_id
_entity_poly.type
_entity_poly.pdbx_seq_one_letter_code
_entity_poly.pdbx_strand_id
1 'polypeptide(L)'
;MTEPGLRQTGEATAPRSWDSATPTPLTGEARPLPGGAGFAGAAFLGQGVWRTELSPGQTLFYRVPVDWGQQLSATAELDPASGDARGYTADALDLTLYNPVRATVEDAGRGYDGTRRAAALAPVPPVDYRNRYTGIPRVKGMRFAGSYFLTVHLSAGVADDFGDGPFGLTLRVRIKGTAQDGPGYAGQSVPGNLFQVGPRERATGGELGTGSGDNAMKALAVSGIGTGTVLLAVLGVWTLTARRRAAVQMRARAQNPTA
;
A
#
# COMPACT_ATOMS: atom_id res chain seq x y z
N MET A 1 -15.82 -12.79 0.76
CA MET A 1 -14.55 -13.06 1.46
C MET A 1 -14.88 -13.90 2.69
N THR A 2 -14.13 -14.98 2.94
CA THR A 2 -14.41 -15.91 4.06
C THR A 2 -13.22 -15.99 4.99
N GLU A 3 -13.46 -15.74 6.27
CA GLU A 3 -12.49 -15.95 7.33
C GLU A 3 -12.47 -17.45 7.72
N PRO A 4 -11.28 -18.08 7.89
CA PRO A 4 -11.20 -19.46 8.35
C PRO A 4 -11.64 -19.60 9.81
N GLY A 5 -12.18 -20.75 10.18
CA GLY A 5 -12.45 -21.07 11.59
C GLY A 5 -11.16 -21.17 12.40
N LEU A 6 -11.28 -21.07 13.73
CA LEU A 6 -10.16 -21.31 14.64
C LEU A 6 -9.93 -22.81 14.84
N ARG A 7 -8.67 -23.22 15.08
CA ARG A 7 -8.31 -24.60 15.48
C ARG A 7 -8.84 -24.93 16.87
N GLN A 8 -8.88 -23.93 17.75
CA GLN A 8 -9.46 -24.03 19.08
C GLN A 8 -10.42 -22.87 19.30
N THR A 9 -11.67 -23.15 19.57
CA THR A 9 -12.66 -22.16 19.98
C THR A 9 -12.40 -21.82 21.45
N GLY A 10 -11.77 -20.68 21.70
CA GLY A 10 -11.69 -20.07 23.04
C GLY A 10 -12.98 -19.33 23.37
N GLU A 11 -13.17 -19.03 24.63
CA GLU A 11 -14.27 -18.18 25.10
C GLU A 11 -14.15 -16.77 24.46
N ALA A 12 -15.31 -16.17 24.18
CA ALA A 12 -15.39 -14.79 23.73
C ALA A 12 -14.85 -13.85 24.83
N THR A 13 -13.68 -13.32 24.61
CA THR A 13 -13.01 -12.43 25.57
C THR A 13 -13.08 -10.99 25.07
N ALA A 14 -13.38 -10.05 25.97
CA ALA A 14 -13.41 -8.63 25.64
C ALA A 14 -12.08 -8.15 25.00
N PRO A 15 -12.14 -7.13 24.13
CA PRO A 15 -10.93 -6.47 23.60
C PRO A 15 -9.99 -6.06 24.74
N ARG A 16 -8.68 -6.08 24.47
CA ARG A 16 -7.69 -5.55 25.42
C ARG A 16 -7.83 -4.04 25.54
N SER A 17 -7.51 -3.49 26.71
CA SER A 17 -7.25 -2.06 26.86
C SER A 17 -6.06 -1.65 25.99
N TRP A 18 -6.11 -0.47 25.42
CA TRP A 18 -5.06 0.05 24.52
C TRP A 18 -4.88 1.56 24.74
N ASP A 19 -3.73 2.06 24.32
CA ASP A 19 -3.44 3.49 24.36
C ASP A 19 -4.22 4.23 23.28
N SER A 20 -5.24 4.96 23.68
CA SER A 20 -6.13 5.77 22.80
C SER A 20 -5.71 7.22 22.72
N ALA A 21 -4.56 7.62 23.25
CA ALA A 21 -4.04 8.97 23.10
C ALA A 21 -3.78 9.28 21.63
N THR A 22 -4.08 10.52 21.22
CA THR A 22 -3.80 10.97 19.86
C THR A 22 -2.29 10.92 19.61
N PRO A 23 -1.82 10.16 18.64
CA PRO A 23 -0.39 10.04 18.38
C PRO A 23 0.16 11.34 17.81
N THR A 24 1.35 11.73 18.24
CA THR A 24 2.08 12.83 17.61
C THR A 24 2.35 12.51 16.15
N PRO A 25 2.10 13.42 15.20
CA PRO A 25 2.39 13.19 13.80
C PRO A 25 3.85 12.79 13.57
N LEU A 26 4.06 11.85 12.64
CA LEU A 26 5.42 11.42 12.30
C LEU A 26 6.15 12.56 11.59
N THR A 27 7.35 12.87 12.05
CA THR A 27 8.26 13.83 11.41
C THR A 27 9.30 13.10 10.59
N GLY A 28 9.88 13.76 9.59
CA GLY A 28 10.92 13.21 8.73
C GLY A 28 10.84 13.78 7.33
N GLU A 29 11.83 13.44 6.51
CA GLU A 29 11.86 13.81 5.10
C GLU A 29 10.73 13.11 4.34
N ALA A 30 9.98 13.90 3.55
CA ALA A 30 8.89 13.39 2.75
C ALA A 30 9.43 12.75 1.46
N ARG A 31 9.03 11.51 1.19
CA ARG A 31 9.41 10.77 -0.01
C ARG A 31 8.26 10.76 -1.02
N PRO A 32 8.56 10.89 -2.33
CA PRO A 32 7.52 10.86 -3.34
C PRO A 32 6.89 9.46 -3.42
N LEU A 33 5.56 9.40 -3.43
CA LEU A 33 4.80 8.17 -3.64
C LEU A 33 3.44 8.50 -4.26
N PRO A 34 3.26 8.34 -5.58
CA PRO A 34 1.96 8.49 -6.21
C PRO A 34 0.99 7.41 -5.70
N GLY A 35 -0.25 7.81 -5.45
CA GLY A 35 -1.32 6.87 -5.07
C GLY A 35 -1.85 6.08 -6.25
N GLY A 36 -2.51 4.96 -5.98
CA GLY A 36 -3.23 4.18 -6.98
C GLY A 36 -4.61 4.74 -7.29
N ALA A 37 -5.21 4.30 -8.40
CA ALA A 37 -6.54 4.72 -8.84
C ALA A 37 -7.69 3.86 -8.26
N GLY A 38 -7.41 2.86 -7.43
CA GLY A 38 -8.40 1.98 -6.84
C GLY A 38 -7.78 0.94 -5.92
N PHE A 39 -8.60 0.16 -5.22
CA PHE A 39 -8.14 -0.86 -4.27
C PHE A 39 -7.21 -1.91 -4.88
N ALA A 40 -7.44 -2.31 -6.13
CA ALA A 40 -6.61 -3.32 -6.80
C ALA A 40 -5.23 -2.77 -7.15
N GLY A 41 -5.13 -1.50 -7.50
CA GLY A 41 -3.90 -0.80 -7.84
C GLY A 41 -3.38 0.08 -6.71
N ALA A 42 -3.85 -0.08 -5.47
CA ALA A 42 -3.42 0.71 -4.32
C ALA A 42 -1.90 0.65 -4.13
N ALA A 43 -1.26 1.82 -4.06
CA ALA A 43 0.17 1.93 -3.89
C ALA A 43 0.58 1.40 -2.51
N PHE A 44 1.70 0.67 -2.45
CA PHE A 44 2.22 0.15 -1.19
C PHE A 44 2.80 1.26 -0.34
N LEU A 45 2.39 1.34 0.91
CA LEU A 45 2.75 2.39 1.85
C LEU A 45 3.22 1.76 3.16
N GLY A 46 4.48 1.93 3.51
CA GLY A 46 5.01 1.61 4.83
C GLY A 46 4.95 2.82 5.77
N GLN A 47 5.46 2.63 7.00
CA GLN A 47 5.64 3.73 7.94
C GLN A 47 6.53 4.82 7.32
N GLY A 48 6.13 6.09 7.44
CA GLY A 48 6.92 7.20 6.91
C GLY A 48 6.11 8.46 6.63
N VAL A 49 6.80 9.41 6.03
CA VAL A 49 6.23 10.66 5.49
C VAL A 49 6.31 10.58 3.97
N TRP A 50 5.18 10.75 3.31
CA TRP A 50 5.03 10.56 1.88
C TRP A 50 4.46 11.81 1.24
N ARG A 51 4.92 12.13 0.03
CA ARG A 51 4.44 13.30 -0.71
C ARG A 51 3.91 12.89 -2.07
N THR A 52 2.79 13.50 -2.44
CA THR A 52 2.18 13.35 -3.75
C THR A 52 1.42 14.63 -4.10
N GLU A 53 0.74 14.61 -5.21
CA GLU A 53 -0.20 15.65 -5.64
C GLU A 53 -1.60 15.05 -5.76
N LEU A 54 -2.61 15.88 -5.53
CA LEU A 54 -4.02 15.49 -5.56
C LEU A 54 -4.82 16.58 -6.27
N SER A 55 -5.58 16.21 -7.29
CA SER A 55 -6.45 17.13 -8.02
C SER A 55 -7.87 17.11 -7.47
N PRO A 56 -8.62 18.21 -7.57
CA PRO A 56 -10.03 18.23 -7.20
C PRO A 56 -10.82 17.11 -7.90
N GLY A 57 -11.68 16.42 -7.15
CA GLY A 57 -12.44 15.25 -7.60
C GLY A 57 -11.65 13.93 -7.61
N GLN A 58 -10.35 13.96 -7.34
CA GLN A 58 -9.50 12.75 -7.34
C GLN A 58 -9.57 12.01 -6.01
N THR A 59 -9.43 10.67 -6.09
CA THR A 59 -9.20 9.80 -4.93
C THR A 59 -7.93 8.98 -5.17
N LEU A 60 -7.02 9.01 -4.21
CA LEU A 60 -5.81 8.22 -4.19
C LEU A 60 -5.96 7.04 -3.22
N PHE A 61 -5.47 5.87 -3.65
CA PHE A 61 -5.56 4.64 -2.89
C PHE A 61 -4.18 4.13 -2.50
N TYR A 62 -4.03 3.78 -1.21
CA TYR A 62 -2.82 3.22 -0.64
C TYR A 62 -3.15 1.94 0.13
N ARG A 63 -2.22 1.00 0.19
CA ARG A 63 -2.32 -0.17 1.04
C ARG A 63 -1.18 -0.21 2.05
N VAL A 64 -1.54 -0.44 3.30
CA VAL A 64 -0.63 -0.47 4.45
C VAL A 64 -0.71 -1.84 5.09
N PRO A 65 0.38 -2.61 5.17
CA PRO A 65 0.38 -3.86 5.91
C PRO A 65 0.35 -3.58 7.40
N VAL A 66 -0.61 -4.16 8.11
CA VAL A 66 -0.73 -4.05 9.57
C VAL A 66 -0.89 -5.46 10.14
N ASP A 67 0.07 -5.89 10.93
CA ASP A 67 0.09 -7.24 11.51
C ASP A 67 -0.60 -7.27 12.88
N TRP A 68 -0.81 -8.46 13.40
CA TRP A 68 -1.34 -8.68 14.76
C TRP A 68 -0.51 -7.91 15.78
N GLY A 69 -1.16 -7.27 16.74
CA GLY A 69 -0.54 -6.46 17.78
C GLY A 69 -0.08 -5.07 17.32
N GLN A 70 -0.14 -4.77 16.03
CA GLN A 70 0.25 -3.46 15.49
C GLN A 70 -0.94 -2.50 15.43
N GLN A 71 -0.67 -1.23 15.69
CA GLN A 71 -1.62 -0.12 15.67
C GLN A 71 -1.23 0.85 14.55
N LEU A 72 -2.19 1.19 13.68
CA LEU A 72 -2.02 2.15 12.60
C LEU A 72 -2.52 3.53 13.01
N SER A 73 -1.79 4.57 12.67
CA SER A 73 -2.26 5.95 12.65
C SER A 73 -1.86 6.63 11.35
N ALA A 74 -2.74 7.50 10.83
CA ALA A 74 -2.49 8.21 9.59
C ALA A 74 -3.03 9.64 9.64
N THR A 75 -2.34 10.55 8.95
CA THR A 75 -2.73 11.96 8.78
C THR A 75 -2.44 12.34 7.33
N ALA A 76 -3.43 12.93 6.67
CA ALA A 76 -3.30 13.54 5.35
C ALA A 76 -3.30 15.07 5.52
N GLU A 77 -2.29 15.74 4.99
CA GLU A 77 -2.10 17.19 5.08
C GLU A 77 -2.09 17.78 3.67
N LEU A 78 -3.04 18.66 3.39
CA LEU A 78 -3.17 19.40 2.15
C LEU A 78 -2.38 20.71 2.26
N ASP A 79 -1.53 20.98 1.29
CA ASP A 79 -0.75 22.22 1.24
C ASP A 79 -1.64 23.45 0.97
N PRO A 80 -1.15 24.66 1.25
CA PRO A 80 -1.87 25.88 0.90
C PRO A 80 -2.12 25.99 -0.60
N ALA A 81 -3.24 26.61 -0.97
CA ALA A 81 -3.51 26.97 -2.37
C ALA A 81 -2.48 27.99 -2.88
N SER A 82 -2.21 27.94 -4.17
CA SER A 82 -1.37 28.93 -4.83
C SER A 82 -2.18 30.20 -5.14
N GLY A 83 -1.56 31.36 -4.93
CA GLY A 83 -2.19 32.67 -5.22
C GLY A 83 -3.08 33.20 -4.09
N ASP A 84 -3.87 34.25 -4.43
CA ASP A 84 -4.72 34.99 -3.48
C ASP A 84 -6.19 34.47 -3.47
N ALA A 85 -6.41 33.25 -3.92
CA ALA A 85 -7.74 32.63 -3.94
C ALA A 85 -8.35 32.60 -2.52
N ARG A 86 -9.63 32.96 -2.42
CA ARG A 86 -10.37 33.02 -1.17
C ARG A 86 -11.69 32.30 -1.32
N GLY A 87 -12.01 31.48 -0.36
CA GLY A 87 -13.23 30.71 -0.33
C GLY A 87 -13.21 29.73 0.84
N TYR A 88 -14.20 28.87 0.89
CA TYR A 88 -14.28 27.80 1.86
C TYR A 88 -15.06 26.62 1.27
N THR A 89 -14.42 25.52 1.07
CA THR A 89 -15.05 24.27 0.68
C THR A 89 -15.20 23.39 1.92
N ALA A 90 -16.44 23.10 2.33
CA ALA A 90 -16.71 22.14 3.40
C ALA A 90 -16.35 20.73 2.93
N ASP A 91 -15.93 19.86 3.87
CA ASP A 91 -15.57 18.46 3.61
C ASP A 91 -14.67 18.28 2.37
N ALA A 92 -13.71 19.21 2.22
CA ALA A 92 -12.84 19.27 1.06
C ALA A 92 -11.85 18.11 1.00
N LEU A 93 -11.22 17.78 2.12
CA LEU A 93 -10.24 16.69 2.25
C LEU A 93 -10.84 15.59 3.11
N ASP A 94 -10.90 14.36 2.57
CA ASP A 94 -11.31 13.16 3.29
C ASP A 94 -10.19 12.13 3.33
N LEU A 95 -9.95 11.56 4.51
CA LEU A 95 -9.03 10.46 4.76
C LEU A 95 -9.82 9.29 5.37
N THR A 96 -9.94 8.18 4.66
CA THR A 96 -10.67 7.00 5.14
C THR A 96 -9.74 5.79 5.27
N LEU A 97 -9.89 5.06 6.36
CA LEU A 97 -9.24 3.78 6.64
C LEU A 97 -10.21 2.62 6.41
N TYR A 98 -9.78 1.64 5.60
CA TYR A 98 -10.49 0.38 5.38
C TYR A 98 -9.66 -0.79 5.87
N ASN A 99 -10.32 -1.82 6.39
CA ASN A 99 -9.68 -3.06 6.80
C ASN A 99 -9.42 -4.02 5.59
N PRO A 100 -8.75 -5.16 5.80
CA PRO A 100 -8.45 -6.10 4.71
C PRO A 100 -9.66 -6.61 3.92
N VAL A 101 -10.85 -6.61 4.52
CA VAL A 101 -12.11 -6.95 3.82
C VAL A 101 -12.83 -5.73 3.22
N ARG A 102 -12.14 -4.57 3.19
CA ARG A 102 -12.65 -3.30 2.64
C ARG A 102 -13.88 -2.74 3.36
N ALA A 103 -14.06 -3.08 4.63
CA ALA A 103 -15.01 -2.40 5.49
C ALA A 103 -14.35 -1.14 6.08
N THR A 104 -15.09 -0.04 6.15
CA THR A 104 -14.65 1.21 6.78
C THR A 104 -14.36 0.96 8.25
N VAL A 105 -13.24 1.47 8.72
CA VAL A 105 -12.79 1.41 10.12
C VAL A 105 -12.95 2.76 10.77
N GLU A 106 -12.41 3.80 10.12
CA GLU A 106 -12.39 5.18 10.61
C GLU A 106 -12.28 6.13 9.43
N ASP A 107 -12.80 7.35 9.58
CA ASP A 107 -12.68 8.43 8.61
C ASP A 107 -12.44 9.78 9.29
N ALA A 108 -11.88 10.72 8.54
CA ALA A 108 -11.63 12.08 8.99
C ALA A 108 -11.76 13.06 7.83
N GLY A 109 -12.76 13.94 7.90
CA GLY A 109 -12.97 15.02 6.94
C GLY A 109 -12.43 16.37 7.45
N ARG A 110 -12.03 17.25 6.53
CA ARG A 110 -11.65 18.63 6.81
C ARG A 110 -12.09 19.58 5.70
N GLY A 111 -12.64 20.72 6.09
CA GLY A 111 -12.83 21.83 5.15
C GLY A 111 -11.53 22.49 4.77
N TYR A 112 -11.54 23.19 3.64
CA TYR A 112 -10.39 23.89 3.09
C TYR A 112 -10.71 25.35 2.81
N ASP A 113 -9.82 26.25 3.24
CA ASP A 113 -9.92 27.69 3.11
C ASP A 113 -8.70 28.31 2.40
N GLY A 114 -7.96 27.48 1.65
CA GLY A 114 -6.72 27.88 0.99
C GLY A 114 -5.49 27.83 1.89
N THR A 115 -5.65 27.64 3.21
CA THR A 115 -4.50 27.44 4.13
C THR A 115 -4.25 25.94 4.33
N ARG A 116 -3.05 25.61 4.84
CA ARG A 116 -2.72 24.19 5.14
C ARG A 116 -3.74 23.55 6.08
N ARG A 117 -4.27 22.40 5.68
CA ARG A 117 -5.26 21.64 6.46
C ARG A 117 -4.86 20.18 6.60
N ALA A 118 -5.12 19.59 7.75
CA ALA A 118 -4.80 18.20 8.03
C ALA A 118 -6.04 17.42 8.50
N ALA A 119 -6.34 16.32 7.83
CA ALA A 119 -7.27 15.29 8.25
C ALA A 119 -6.47 14.18 8.97
N ALA A 120 -6.76 13.95 10.25
CA ALA A 120 -6.10 12.92 11.06
C ALA A 120 -7.14 11.91 11.53
N LEU A 121 -6.90 10.63 11.29
CA LEU A 121 -7.75 9.55 11.81
C LEU A 121 -7.76 9.57 13.33
N ALA A 122 -8.93 9.37 13.92
CA ALA A 122 -9.01 9.11 15.35
C ALA A 122 -8.26 7.82 15.69
N PRO A 123 -7.69 7.70 16.90
CA PRO A 123 -6.93 6.52 17.28
C PRO A 123 -7.76 5.24 17.14
N VAL A 124 -7.20 4.23 16.47
CA VAL A 124 -7.75 2.89 16.37
C VAL A 124 -6.94 1.93 17.26
N PRO A 125 -7.52 0.84 17.78
CA PRO A 125 -6.77 -0.10 18.62
C PRO A 125 -5.74 -0.90 17.80
N PRO A 126 -4.79 -1.57 18.47
CA PRO A 126 -3.98 -2.59 17.82
C PRO A 126 -4.83 -3.69 17.21
N VAL A 127 -4.35 -4.26 16.12
CA VAL A 127 -5.01 -5.41 15.48
C VAL A 127 -5.03 -6.58 16.46
N ASP A 128 -6.22 -7.01 16.87
CA ASP A 128 -6.42 -8.14 17.78
C ASP A 128 -7.69 -8.91 17.39
N TYR A 129 -7.60 -10.24 17.36
CA TYR A 129 -8.74 -11.11 17.06
C TYR A 129 -9.95 -10.83 17.98
N ARG A 130 -9.71 -10.47 19.25
CA ARG A 130 -10.75 -10.17 20.25
C ARG A 130 -11.54 -8.89 19.95
N ASN A 131 -11.03 -8.01 19.11
CA ASN A 131 -11.76 -6.82 18.69
C ASN A 131 -13.10 -7.14 18.02
N ARG A 132 -13.33 -8.40 17.57
CA ARG A 132 -14.62 -8.86 17.03
C ARG A 132 -15.75 -8.90 18.05
N TYR A 133 -15.43 -9.02 19.35
CA TYR A 133 -16.42 -9.18 20.44
C TYR A 133 -16.92 -7.84 21.01
N THR A 134 -16.64 -6.73 20.36
CA THR A 134 -17.13 -5.41 20.75
C THR A 134 -18.30 -4.98 19.91
N GLY A 135 -19.18 -4.12 20.48
CA GLY A 135 -20.19 -3.37 19.74
C GLY A 135 -19.68 -2.08 19.08
N ILE A 136 -18.41 -1.68 19.30
CA ILE A 136 -17.83 -0.43 18.77
C ILE A 136 -17.29 -0.68 17.36
N PRO A 137 -17.87 -0.10 16.28
CA PRO A 137 -17.51 -0.42 14.88
C PRO A 137 -16.03 -0.21 14.59
N ARG A 138 -15.43 0.91 15.01
CA ARG A 138 -14.03 1.23 14.85
C ARG A 138 -13.09 0.18 15.45
N VAL A 139 -13.39 -0.28 16.68
CA VAL A 139 -12.61 -1.33 17.33
C VAL A 139 -12.80 -2.65 16.59
N LYS A 140 -14.05 -3.01 16.27
CA LYS A 140 -14.39 -4.22 15.53
C LYS A 140 -13.74 -4.27 14.14
N GLY A 141 -13.52 -3.13 13.50
CA GLY A 141 -12.82 -3.00 12.23
C GLY A 141 -11.37 -3.49 12.27
N MET A 142 -10.71 -3.42 13.43
CA MET A 142 -9.32 -3.81 13.67
C MET A 142 -9.15 -5.27 14.14
N ARG A 143 -10.02 -6.19 13.69
CA ARG A 143 -9.99 -7.60 14.07
C ARG A 143 -9.20 -8.53 13.15
N PHE A 144 -8.63 -7.99 12.07
CA PHE A 144 -7.89 -8.74 11.06
C PHE A 144 -6.51 -8.17 10.84
N ALA A 145 -5.47 -9.00 10.81
CA ALA A 145 -4.20 -8.61 10.21
C ALA A 145 -4.31 -8.63 8.68
N GLY A 146 -3.41 -7.96 7.98
CA GLY A 146 -3.35 -7.95 6.53
C GLY A 146 -3.18 -6.54 5.95
N SER A 147 -3.49 -6.39 4.67
CA SER A 147 -3.43 -5.10 3.99
C SER A 147 -4.63 -4.25 4.34
N TYR A 148 -4.41 -3.19 5.12
CA TYR A 148 -5.34 -2.09 5.30
C TYR A 148 -5.25 -1.13 4.13
N PHE A 149 -6.31 -0.37 3.86
CA PHE A 149 -6.28 0.61 2.79
C PHE A 149 -6.57 1.99 3.35
N LEU A 150 -5.80 2.97 2.90
CA LEU A 150 -6.06 4.39 3.10
C LEU A 150 -6.51 4.98 1.78
N THR A 151 -7.61 5.72 1.80
CA THR A 151 -8.02 6.56 0.67
C THR A 151 -7.92 8.01 1.08
N VAL A 152 -7.40 8.84 0.18
CA VAL A 152 -7.42 10.29 0.33
C VAL A 152 -8.19 10.86 -0.84
N HIS A 153 -9.27 11.59 -0.53
CA HIS A 153 -10.12 12.23 -1.52
C HIS A 153 -10.08 13.74 -1.37
N LEU A 154 -10.01 14.45 -2.49
CA LEU A 154 -10.19 15.90 -2.55
C LEU A 154 -11.48 16.20 -3.30
N SER A 155 -12.38 16.92 -2.65
CA SER A 155 -13.66 17.30 -3.24
C SER A 155 -13.49 18.08 -4.54
N ALA A 156 -14.30 17.80 -5.54
CA ALA A 156 -14.33 18.55 -6.78
C ALA A 156 -14.63 20.04 -6.57
N GLY A 157 -15.44 20.38 -5.53
CA GLY A 157 -15.78 21.75 -5.19
C GLY A 157 -14.58 22.63 -4.79
N VAL A 158 -13.41 22.03 -4.51
CA VAL A 158 -12.19 22.81 -4.27
C VAL A 158 -11.76 23.60 -5.50
N ALA A 159 -12.07 23.10 -6.71
CA ALA A 159 -11.74 23.78 -7.95
C ALA A 159 -12.49 25.11 -8.10
N ASP A 160 -13.71 25.22 -7.59
CA ASP A 160 -14.55 26.43 -7.72
C ASP A 160 -13.92 27.64 -7.00
N ASP A 161 -13.30 27.41 -5.83
CA ASP A 161 -12.71 28.45 -5.02
C ASP A 161 -11.20 28.62 -5.21
N PHE A 162 -10.48 27.52 -5.51
CA PHE A 162 -9.01 27.46 -5.44
C PHE A 162 -8.36 27.01 -6.74
N GLY A 163 -9.13 26.74 -7.81
CA GLY A 163 -8.65 26.30 -9.13
C GLY A 163 -8.39 24.80 -9.22
N ASP A 164 -8.05 24.36 -10.44
CA ASP A 164 -7.96 22.93 -10.79
C ASP A 164 -6.74 22.20 -10.19
N GLY A 165 -5.85 22.90 -9.50
CA GLY A 165 -4.66 22.33 -8.86
C GLY A 165 -3.56 21.94 -9.86
N PRO A 166 -2.76 20.92 -9.59
CA PRO A 166 -2.82 19.99 -8.45
C PRO A 166 -2.38 20.61 -7.13
N PHE A 167 -2.88 20.04 -6.03
CA PHE A 167 -2.53 20.45 -4.67
C PHE A 167 -1.52 19.46 -4.07
N GLY A 168 -0.48 19.99 -3.39
CA GLY A 168 0.47 19.16 -2.67
C GLY A 168 -0.22 18.45 -1.48
N LEU A 169 0.02 17.14 -1.36
CA LEU A 169 -0.49 16.29 -0.29
C LEU A 169 0.67 15.62 0.43
N THR A 170 0.71 15.76 1.76
CA THR A 170 1.63 15.01 2.62
C THR A 170 0.85 13.98 3.42
N LEU A 171 1.18 12.69 3.25
CA LEU A 171 0.60 11.58 4.00
C LEU A 171 1.61 11.06 5.02
N ARG A 172 1.23 11.04 6.29
CA ARG A 172 2.06 10.56 7.40
C ARG A 172 1.44 9.28 7.94
N VAL A 173 2.20 8.19 7.92
CA VAL A 173 1.74 6.88 8.40
C VAL A 173 2.69 6.38 9.47
N ARG A 174 2.12 5.99 10.61
CA ARG A 174 2.84 5.38 11.72
C ARG A 174 2.24 4.02 12.03
N ILE A 175 3.11 3.02 12.21
CA ILE A 175 2.75 1.69 12.68
C ILE A 175 3.48 1.49 14.02
N LYS A 176 2.71 1.39 15.12
CA LYS A 176 3.23 1.19 16.48
C LYS A 176 3.00 -0.25 16.92
N GLY A 177 3.94 -0.80 17.68
CA GLY A 177 3.87 -2.17 18.19
C GLY A 177 4.64 -3.16 17.33
N THR A 178 4.91 -4.33 17.91
CA THR A 178 5.60 -5.44 17.23
C THR A 178 4.58 -6.44 16.70
N ALA A 179 4.89 -7.06 15.57
CA ALA A 179 4.09 -8.16 15.06
C ALA A 179 4.01 -9.30 16.07
N GLN A 180 2.82 -9.80 16.30
CA GLN A 180 2.52 -10.91 17.23
C GLN A 180 1.97 -12.09 16.43
N ASP A 181 1.91 -13.24 17.06
CA ASP A 181 1.23 -14.40 16.50
C ASP A 181 -0.28 -14.13 16.41
N GLY A 182 -0.85 -14.50 15.27
CA GLY A 182 -2.28 -14.41 15.05
C GLY A 182 -3.06 -15.53 15.75
N PRO A 183 -4.40 -15.49 15.64
CA PRO A 183 -5.22 -16.58 16.11
C PRO A 183 -4.88 -17.85 15.31
N GLY A 184 -4.84 -18.99 15.93
CA GLY A 184 -4.58 -20.27 15.27
C GLY A 184 -5.72 -20.64 14.31
N TYR A 185 -5.69 -20.14 13.09
CA TYR A 185 -6.67 -20.51 12.05
C TYR A 185 -6.55 -21.96 11.64
N ALA A 186 -7.68 -22.64 11.44
CA ALA A 186 -7.75 -24.05 11.00
C ALA A 186 -7.51 -24.22 9.49
N GLY A 187 -7.52 -23.13 8.70
CA GLY A 187 -7.37 -23.15 7.26
C GLY A 187 -6.91 -21.80 6.71
N GLN A 188 -7.05 -21.65 5.41
CA GLN A 188 -6.75 -20.39 4.71
C GLN A 188 -8.00 -19.56 4.45
N SER A 189 -7.84 -18.24 4.39
CA SER A 189 -8.89 -17.32 3.95
C SER A 189 -9.22 -17.51 2.48
N VAL A 190 -10.41 -17.09 2.07
CA VAL A 190 -10.78 -17.00 0.64
C VAL A 190 -11.11 -15.53 0.32
N PRO A 191 -10.30 -14.87 -0.52
CA PRO A 191 -9.04 -15.30 -1.16
C PRO A 191 -7.93 -15.66 -0.16
N GLY A 192 -6.97 -16.49 -0.59
CA GLY A 192 -5.85 -16.92 0.24
C GLY A 192 -5.00 -15.74 0.74
N ASN A 193 -4.41 -15.89 1.91
CA ASN A 193 -3.50 -14.91 2.55
C ASN A 193 -4.09 -13.52 2.86
N LEU A 194 -5.43 -13.38 2.84
CA LEU A 194 -6.10 -12.08 3.07
C LEU A 194 -5.82 -11.52 4.48
N PHE A 195 -5.71 -12.39 5.48
CA PHE A 195 -5.52 -12.03 6.89
C PHE A 195 -4.09 -12.27 7.39
N GLN A 196 -3.13 -12.09 6.49
CA GLN A 196 -1.70 -12.26 6.76
C GLN A 196 -0.90 -11.15 6.11
N VAL A 197 0.14 -10.70 6.79
CA VAL A 197 1.17 -9.83 6.22
C VAL A 197 2.31 -10.71 5.74
N GLY A 198 2.65 -10.62 4.46
CA GLY A 198 3.73 -11.40 3.88
C GLY A 198 5.11 -10.98 4.40
N PRO A 199 6.13 -11.87 4.36
CA PRO A 199 7.49 -11.52 4.81
C PRO A 199 8.07 -10.30 4.09
N ARG A 200 7.80 -10.15 2.78
CA ARG A 200 8.23 -9.00 1.99
C ARG A 200 7.54 -7.71 2.43
N GLU A 201 6.25 -7.77 2.75
CA GLU A 201 5.49 -6.62 3.23
C GLU A 201 5.95 -6.18 4.62
N ARG A 202 6.32 -7.13 5.50
CA ARG A 202 6.94 -6.84 6.80
C ARG A 202 8.29 -6.15 6.67
N ALA A 203 9.15 -6.64 5.79
CA ALA A 203 10.46 -6.05 5.54
C ALA A 203 10.34 -4.60 5.05
N THR A 204 9.44 -4.33 4.11
CA THR A 204 9.22 -2.98 3.58
C THR A 204 8.51 -2.06 4.58
N GLY A 205 7.63 -2.59 5.44
CA GLY A 205 6.93 -1.82 6.48
C GLY A 205 7.80 -1.45 7.68
N GLY A 206 8.82 -2.27 8.01
CA GLY A 206 9.73 -2.08 9.14
C GLY A 206 10.99 -1.27 8.84
N GLU A 207 11.38 -1.13 7.58
CA GLU A 207 12.72 -0.70 7.16
C GLU A 207 12.90 0.83 7.00
N LEU A 208 12.00 1.64 7.50
CA LEU A 208 12.08 3.09 7.35
C LEU A 208 12.55 3.82 8.60
N GLY A 209 13.25 3.10 9.49
CA GLY A 209 13.91 3.65 10.68
C GLY A 209 15.41 3.92 10.53
N THR A 210 16.14 3.30 9.60
CA THR A 210 17.58 3.56 9.39
C THR A 210 17.98 3.14 7.97
N GLY A 211 18.58 4.06 7.24
CA GLY A 211 19.03 3.94 5.86
C GLY A 211 19.69 2.62 5.46
N SER A 212 19.00 1.84 4.66
CA SER A 212 19.59 0.72 3.93
C SER A 212 18.76 0.31 2.68
N GLY A 213 17.86 1.16 2.18
CA GLY A 213 16.99 0.87 1.02
C GLY A 213 17.74 0.73 -0.32
N ASP A 214 18.97 1.19 -0.43
CA ASP A 214 19.74 1.18 -1.66
C ASP A 214 20.29 -0.21 -2.04
N ASN A 215 20.53 -1.07 -1.07
CA ASN A 215 21.15 -2.38 -1.33
C ASN A 215 20.15 -3.46 -1.77
N ALA A 216 18.90 -3.42 -1.27
CA ALA A 216 17.86 -4.36 -1.68
C ALA A 216 17.37 -4.09 -3.11
N MET A 217 17.23 -2.83 -3.50
CA MET A 217 16.92 -2.43 -4.88
C MET A 217 18.06 -2.76 -5.86
N LYS A 218 19.32 -2.59 -5.46
CA LYS A 218 20.49 -2.97 -6.26
C LYS A 218 20.59 -4.47 -6.44
N ALA A 219 20.27 -5.28 -5.43
CA ALA A 219 20.25 -6.74 -5.53
C ALA A 219 19.18 -7.26 -6.50
N LEU A 220 17.98 -6.66 -6.53
CA LEU A 220 16.92 -6.99 -7.48
C LEU A 220 17.27 -6.57 -8.92
N ALA A 221 17.89 -5.42 -9.12
CA ALA A 221 18.30 -4.94 -10.43
C ALA A 221 19.44 -5.81 -11.02
N VAL A 222 20.39 -6.25 -10.20
CA VAL A 222 21.50 -7.10 -10.63
C VAL A 222 21.03 -8.53 -10.99
N SER A 223 20.07 -9.09 -10.26
CA SER A 223 19.53 -10.43 -10.56
C SER A 223 18.67 -10.45 -11.84
N GLY A 224 17.95 -9.37 -12.15
CA GLY A 224 17.14 -9.25 -13.37
C GLY A 224 17.99 -9.12 -14.65
N ILE A 225 19.09 -8.37 -14.60
CA ILE A 225 19.98 -8.17 -15.75
C ILE A 225 20.78 -9.44 -16.06
N GLY A 226 21.21 -10.18 -15.03
CA GLY A 226 21.99 -11.42 -15.22
C GLY A 226 21.20 -12.52 -15.95
N THR A 227 19.95 -12.75 -15.60
CA THR A 227 19.11 -13.78 -16.27
C THR A 227 18.70 -13.37 -17.68
N GLY A 228 18.44 -12.10 -17.93
CA GLY A 228 18.12 -11.59 -19.27
C GLY A 228 19.28 -11.74 -20.26
N THR A 229 20.50 -11.44 -19.82
CA THR A 229 21.71 -11.52 -20.65
C THR A 229 22.03 -12.97 -21.01
N VAL A 230 21.89 -13.92 -20.10
CA VAL A 230 22.10 -15.36 -20.37
C VAL A 230 21.08 -15.88 -21.38
N LEU A 231 19.81 -15.53 -21.28
CA LEU A 231 18.77 -15.92 -22.23
C LEU A 231 19.04 -15.36 -23.64
N LEU A 232 19.47 -14.11 -23.75
CA LEU A 232 19.85 -13.50 -25.04
C LEU A 232 21.08 -14.17 -25.65
N ALA A 233 22.08 -14.53 -24.83
CA ALA A 233 23.26 -15.24 -25.30
C ALA A 233 22.90 -16.66 -25.82
N VAL A 234 22.04 -17.41 -25.12
CA VAL A 234 21.57 -18.73 -25.56
C VAL A 234 20.77 -18.63 -26.87
N LEU A 235 19.88 -17.66 -26.99
CA LEU A 235 19.12 -17.38 -28.21
C LEU A 235 20.05 -16.99 -29.38
N GLY A 236 21.08 -16.18 -29.12
CA GLY A 236 22.09 -15.80 -30.12
C GLY A 236 22.87 -16.99 -30.64
N VAL A 237 23.37 -17.86 -29.76
CA VAL A 237 24.08 -19.09 -30.14
C VAL A 237 23.17 -20.03 -30.90
N TRP A 238 21.92 -20.20 -30.48
CA TRP A 238 20.96 -21.07 -31.15
C TRP A 238 20.62 -20.60 -32.58
N THR A 239 20.41 -19.29 -32.77
CA THR A 239 20.16 -18.70 -34.11
C THR A 239 21.38 -18.82 -35.03
N LEU A 240 22.61 -18.64 -34.51
CA LEU A 240 23.84 -18.83 -35.30
C LEU A 240 24.04 -20.31 -35.74
N THR A 241 23.78 -21.24 -34.85
CA THR A 241 23.89 -22.69 -35.20
C THR A 241 22.80 -23.13 -36.18
N ALA A 242 21.57 -22.61 -36.05
CA ALA A 242 20.48 -22.87 -37.00
C ALA A 242 20.80 -22.33 -38.40
N ARG A 243 21.33 -21.13 -38.52
CA ARG A 243 21.76 -20.56 -39.80
C ARG A 243 22.91 -21.33 -40.43
N ARG A 244 23.89 -21.81 -39.67
CA ARG A 244 24.99 -22.66 -40.20
C ARG A 244 24.48 -23.99 -40.73
N ARG A 245 23.50 -24.63 -40.07
CA ARG A 245 22.90 -25.89 -40.54
C ARG A 245 22.11 -25.70 -41.84
N ALA A 246 21.37 -24.60 -41.98
CA ALA A 246 20.65 -24.26 -43.21
C ALA A 246 21.59 -23.99 -44.39
N ALA A 247 22.71 -23.32 -44.18
CA ALA A 247 23.71 -23.07 -45.20
C ALA A 247 24.41 -24.34 -45.72
N VAL A 248 24.64 -25.32 -44.83
CA VAL A 248 25.22 -26.65 -45.21
C VAL A 248 24.24 -27.47 -46.06
N GLN A 249 22.92 -27.43 -45.72
CA GLN A 249 21.91 -28.14 -46.51
C GLN A 249 21.68 -27.55 -47.90
N MET A 250 21.83 -26.25 -48.09
CA MET A 250 21.74 -25.62 -49.41
C MET A 250 22.94 -25.97 -50.29
N ARG A 251 24.15 -26.09 -49.74
CA ARG A 251 25.35 -26.55 -50.51
C ARG A 251 25.25 -28.01 -50.91
N ALA A 252 24.70 -28.87 -50.08
CA ALA A 252 24.51 -30.29 -50.42
C ALA A 252 23.48 -30.51 -51.53
N ARG A 253 22.47 -29.69 -51.65
CA ARG A 253 21.48 -29.72 -52.75
C ARG A 253 22.00 -29.19 -54.09
N ALA A 254 22.98 -28.30 -54.08
CA ALA A 254 23.55 -27.72 -55.29
C ALA A 254 24.60 -28.63 -55.98
N GLN A 255 25.01 -29.73 -55.34
CA GLN A 255 26.03 -30.67 -55.86
C GLN A 255 25.46 -31.98 -56.42
N ASN A 256 24.15 -32.15 -56.53
CA ASN A 256 23.54 -33.34 -57.14
C ASN A 256 22.66 -32.91 -58.33
N PRO A 257 23.20 -32.62 -59.51
CA PRO A 257 22.41 -32.51 -60.73
C PRO A 257 22.03 -33.92 -61.15
N THR A 258 20.74 -34.22 -61.11
CA THR A 258 20.15 -35.46 -61.67
C THR A 258 20.45 -35.58 -63.12
N ALA A 259 21.01 -36.75 -63.48
CA ALA A 259 20.94 -37.30 -64.83
C ALA A 259 19.51 -37.71 -65.19
#